data_110ac8a366dc5927c11a7011f422c868
#
_entry.id   110ac8a366dc5927c11a7011f422c868
#
_cell.length_a   1.000
_cell.length_b   1.000
_cell.length_c   1.000
_cell.angle_alpha   90.00
_cell.angle_beta   90.00
_cell.angle_gamma   90.00
#
_symmetry.space_group_name_H-M   'P 1'
#
loop_
_entity.id
_entity.type
_entity.pdbx_description
1 polymer ?
#
loop_
_entity_poly.entity_id
_entity_poly.type
_entity_poly.pdbx_seq_one_letter_code
_entity_poly.pdbx_strand_id
1 'polypeptide(L)'
;REVASAICAYIDDPEISIDKLMHHIKGPDFPTGGIIYGTAGIKKAYTTGRGKVTIRSKFTIETDKSGRESIVFTEVPYGINTTNIIRRIKELIRDKLIEGVVNANDESSDRTGMRLVVDLKKGAVTKFVLNQLFAKTDLQSNFGIINLALVPQDKEGKPRYDEPGVYTLKSQYLKPEVLTLKQLIAHFVNHRDEVITRRTIHDLKIAKHRMHILEALIIAINNIDEVIKIIKESENTETAKIALEKRFNFDDEQSQAIVDMQLKRLTHMQLED
;
A
#
# COMPACT_ATOMS: atom_id res chain seq x y z
N ARG A 1 5.20 8.20 1.43
CA ARG A 1 6.55 8.49 1.97
C ARG A 1 6.54 8.49 3.49
N GLU A 2 5.62 9.19 4.15
CA GLU A 2 5.49 9.30 5.62
C GLU A 2 5.29 7.93 6.28
N VAL A 3 4.37 7.10 5.77
CA VAL A 3 4.11 5.74 6.28
C VAL A 3 5.35 4.85 6.17
N ALA A 4 6.08 4.90 5.04
CA ALA A 4 7.31 4.13 4.88
C ALA A 4 8.38 4.56 5.89
N SER A 5 8.53 5.87 6.15
CA SER A 5 9.45 6.40 7.16
C SER A 5 9.08 5.91 8.58
N ALA A 6 7.79 5.87 8.91
CA ALA A 6 7.32 5.35 10.21
C ALA A 6 7.56 3.85 10.35
N ILE A 7 7.41 3.08 9.26
CA ILE A 7 7.70 1.64 9.25
C ILE A 7 9.19 1.40 9.50
N CYS A 8 10.08 2.14 8.83
CA CYS A 8 11.53 2.03 9.09
C CYS A 8 11.86 2.36 10.55
N ALA A 9 11.30 3.45 11.09
CA ALA A 9 11.51 3.82 12.49
C ALA A 9 10.99 2.76 13.48
N TYR A 10 9.91 2.04 13.14
CA TYR A 10 9.41 0.92 13.93
C TYR A 10 10.32 -0.32 13.84
N ILE A 11 10.89 -0.60 12.66
CA ILE A 11 11.84 -1.71 12.49
C ILE A 11 13.11 -1.46 13.32
N ASP A 12 13.60 -0.20 13.32
CA ASP A 12 14.80 0.18 14.09
C ASP A 12 14.54 0.18 15.60
N ASP A 13 13.34 0.56 16.05
CA ASP A 13 12.92 0.58 17.47
C ASP A 13 11.48 0.06 17.61
N PRO A 14 11.28 -1.27 17.84
CA PRO A 14 9.94 -1.85 18.04
C PRO A 14 9.20 -1.29 19.26
N GLU A 15 9.94 -0.70 20.25
CA GLU A 15 9.33 -0.06 21.41
C GLU A 15 9.01 1.43 21.21
N ILE A 16 9.15 1.93 19.98
CA ILE A 16 8.83 3.32 19.62
C ILE A 16 7.42 3.71 20.09
N SER A 17 7.31 4.88 20.69
CA SER A 17 6.02 5.42 21.16
C SER A 17 5.17 5.96 19.99
N ILE A 18 3.85 6.00 20.20
CA ILE A 18 2.91 6.56 19.20
C ILE A 18 3.23 8.04 18.95
N ASP A 19 3.62 8.80 19.97
CA ASP A 19 3.99 10.21 19.81
C ASP A 19 5.20 10.36 18.87
N LYS A 20 6.21 9.49 18.96
CA LYS A 20 7.34 9.47 18.01
C LYS A 20 6.90 9.04 16.60
N LEU A 21 6.01 8.07 16.47
CA LEU A 21 5.45 7.68 15.17
C LEU A 21 4.67 8.83 14.51
N MET A 22 4.00 9.68 15.29
CA MET A 22 3.30 10.86 14.80
C MET A 22 4.21 11.96 14.25
N HIS A 23 5.51 11.94 14.52
CA HIS A 23 6.47 12.81 13.82
C HIS A 23 6.66 12.40 12.36
N HIS A 24 6.50 11.11 12.05
CA HIS A 24 6.55 10.58 10.70
C HIS A 24 5.19 10.65 10.00
N ILE A 25 4.10 10.26 10.68
CA ILE A 25 2.73 10.25 10.14
C ILE A 25 1.92 11.32 10.88
N LYS A 26 1.84 12.50 10.32
CA LYS A 26 1.19 13.67 10.95
C LYS A 26 -0.32 13.54 11.04
N GLY A 27 -0.94 12.85 10.08
CA GLY A 27 -2.39 12.67 10.02
C GLY A 27 -2.81 11.83 8.82
N PRO A 28 -4.10 11.46 8.73
CA PRO A 28 -4.65 10.79 7.56
C PRO A 28 -4.76 11.74 6.37
N ASP A 29 -4.59 11.22 5.15
CA ASP A 29 -4.85 11.91 3.90
C ASP A 29 -6.23 11.57 3.37
N PHE A 30 -6.87 12.54 2.69
CA PHE A 30 -8.17 12.35 2.07
C PHE A 30 -8.08 12.59 0.56
N PRO A 31 -8.77 11.78 -0.28
CA PRO A 31 -8.73 11.93 -1.73
C PRO A 31 -9.21 13.28 -2.24
N THR A 32 -10.13 13.93 -1.50
CA THR A 32 -10.70 15.26 -1.84
C THR A 32 -9.92 16.42 -1.24
N GLY A 33 -8.79 16.13 -0.56
CA GLY A 33 -8.00 17.14 0.15
C GLY A 33 -8.69 17.68 1.40
N GLY A 34 -8.57 18.97 1.62
CA GLY A 34 -9.07 19.67 2.80
C GLY A 34 -8.01 19.81 3.90
N ILE A 35 -8.35 20.51 4.95
CA ILE A 35 -7.47 20.81 6.07
C ILE A 35 -8.05 20.22 7.35
N ILE A 36 -7.29 19.34 8.00
CA ILE A 36 -7.67 18.82 9.33
C ILE A 36 -7.44 19.91 10.37
N TYR A 37 -8.49 20.24 11.10
CA TYR A 37 -8.45 21.27 12.13
C TYR A 37 -8.26 20.67 13.53
N GLY A 38 -7.04 20.86 14.08
CA GLY A 38 -6.62 20.32 15.37
C GLY A 38 -6.02 18.92 15.29
N THR A 39 -5.17 18.59 16.25
CA THR A 39 -4.40 17.33 16.32
C THR A 39 -4.93 16.32 17.34
N ALA A 40 -5.77 16.76 18.28
CA ALA A 40 -6.26 15.92 19.38
C ALA A 40 -7.04 14.68 18.88
N GLY A 41 -7.86 14.87 17.83
CA GLY A 41 -8.62 13.78 17.21
C GLY A 41 -7.72 12.75 16.53
N ILE A 42 -6.64 13.20 15.87
CA ILE A 42 -5.62 12.34 15.24
C ILE A 42 -4.90 11.52 16.32
N LYS A 43 -4.40 12.19 17.37
CA LYS A 43 -3.70 11.52 18.46
C LYS A 43 -4.59 10.45 19.12
N LYS A 44 -5.87 10.79 19.36
CA LYS A 44 -6.83 9.82 19.90
C LYS A 44 -7.01 8.62 18.95
N ALA A 45 -7.19 8.87 17.64
CA ALA A 45 -7.34 7.80 16.64
C ALA A 45 -6.11 6.88 16.60
N TYR A 46 -4.91 7.45 16.62
CA TYR A 46 -3.68 6.66 16.56
C TYR A 46 -3.39 5.90 17.86
N THR A 47 -3.84 6.43 19.01
CA THR A 47 -3.63 5.79 20.33
C THR A 47 -4.66 4.72 20.62
N THR A 48 -5.91 4.91 20.21
CA THR A 48 -7.02 4.01 20.59
C THR A 48 -7.63 3.25 19.43
N GLY A 49 -7.19 3.53 18.19
CA GLY A 49 -7.81 3.03 16.97
C GLY A 49 -9.16 3.70 16.64
N ARG A 50 -9.64 4.63 17.47
CA ARG A 50 -10.89 5.37 17.23
C ARG A 50 -10.70 6.85 17.52
N GLY A 51 -11.17 7.70 16.61
CA GLY A 51 -11.06 9.15 16.76
C GLY A 51 -12.06 9.88 15.90
N LYS A 52 -12.12 11.20 16.08
CA LYS A 52 -12.94 12.11 15.27
C LYS A 52 -12.10 13.31 14.92
N VAL A 53 -11.96 13.57 13.63
CA VAL A 53 -11.23 14.73 13.11
C VAL A 53 -12.20 15.69 12.45
N THR A 54 -11.94 16.98 12.58
CA THR A 54 -12.70 18.03 11.89
C THR A 54 -11.93 18.41 10.63
N ILE A 55 -12.59 18.31 9.47
CA ILE A 55 -12.04 18.66 8.16
C ILE A 55 -12.71 19.93 7.69
N ARG A 56 -11.92 20.90 7.24
CA ARG A 56 -12.36 22.14 6.60
C ARG A 56 -11.98 22.17 5.14
N SER A 57 -12.84 22.76 4.34
CA SER A 57 -12.55 23.09 2.96
C SER A 57 -11.37 24.04 2.87
N LYS A 58 -10.51 23.82 1.87
CA LYS A 58 -9.44 24.75 1.53
C LYS A 58 -10.00 25.84 0.64
N PHE A 59 -9.63 27.08 0.89
CA PHE A 59 -10.16 28.23 0.17
C PHE A 59 -9.07 29.25 -0.16
N THR A 60 -9.37 30.08 -1.16
CA THR A 60 -8.64 31.30 -1.51
C THR A 60 -9.63 32.48 -1.59
N ILE A 61 -9.14 33.68 -1.41
CA ILE A 61 -9.94 34.89 -1.58
C ILE A 61 -9.52 35.54 -2.89
N GLU A 62 -10.44 35.78 -3.79
CA GLU A 62 -10.24 36.47 -5.05
C GLU A 62 -10.95 37.84 -4.99
N THR A 63 -10.33 38.87 -5.53
CA THR A 63 -10.90 40.20 -5.63
C THR A 63 -11.06 40.57 -7.09
N ASP A 64 -12.26 40.95 -7.49
CA ASP A 64 -12.51 41.37 -8.86
C ASP A 64 -12.03 42.84 -9.11
N LYS A 65 -12.09 43.27 -10.38
CA LYS A 65 -11.71 44.64 -10.77
C LYS A 65 -12.57 45.73 -10.13
N SER A 66 -13.74 45.39 -9.60
CA SER A 66 -14.67 46.31 -8.90
C SER A 66 -14.44 46.41 -7.40
N GLY A 67 -13.46 45.63 -6.89
CA GLY A 67 -13.13 45.56 -5.47
C GLY A 67 -14.10 44.68 -4.67
N ARG A 68 -14.85 43.78 -5.32
CA ARG A 68 -15.67 42.78 -4.62
C ARG A 68 -14.81 41.54 -4.36
N GLU A 69 -14.95 40.98 -3.17
CA GLU A 69 -14.30 39.75 -2.81
C GLU A 69 -15.21 38.54 -3.06
N SER A 70 -14.61 37.42 -3.48
CA SER A 70 -15.25 36.13 -3.60
C SER A 70 -14.41 35.11 -2.86
N ILE A 71 -15.04 34.18 -2.15
CA ILE A 71 -14.38 33.05 -1.50
C ILE A 71 -14.47 31.87 -2.44
N VAL A 72 -13.32 31.35 -2.86
CA VAL A 72 -13.22 30.21 -3.78
C VAL A 72 -12.73 28.99 -3.01
N PHE A 73 -13.55 27.96 -2.92
CA PHE A 73 -13.20 26.68 -2.31
C PHE A 73 -12.68 25.74 -3.40
N THR A 74 -11.47 25.22 -3.20
CA THR A 74 -10.76 24.32 -4.12
C THR A 74 -10.71 22.89 -3.64
N GLU A 75 -10.96 22.65 -2.35
CA GLU A 75 -11.02 21.32 -1.75
C GLU A 75 -12.18 21.28 -0.74
N VAL A 76 -12.87 20.14 -0.64
CA VAL A 76 -13.98 19.92 0.31
C VAL A 76 -13.75 18.71 1.18
N PRO A 77 -14.39 18.62 2.36
CA PRO A 77 -14.29 17.45 3.21
C PRO A 77 -14.70 16.17 2.49
N TYR A 78 -14.03 15.07 2.80
CA TYR A 78 -14.29 13.77 2.20
C TYR A 78 -15.73 13.30 2.41
N GLY A 79 -16.32 12.76 1.35
CA GLY A 79 -17.69 12.24 1.37
C GLY A 79 -18.79 13.29 1.25
N ILE A 80 -18.44 14.56 1.06
CA ILE A 80 -19.43 15.65 0.92
C ILE A 80 -19.69 15.95 -0.57
N ASN A 81 -20.98 16.09 -0.91
CA ASN A 81 -21.40 16.45 -2.26
C ASN A 81 -21.43 17.98 -2.43
N THR A 82 -20.68 18.48 -3.41
CA THR A 82 -20.57 19.91 -3.73
C THR A 82 -21.92 20.57 -4.07
N THR A 83 -22.77 19.86 -4.81
CA THR A 83 -24.13 20.34 -5.16
C THR A 83 -24.96 20.60 -3.91
N ASN A 84 -24.85 19.75 -2.89
CA ASN A 84 -25.58 19.94 -1.62
C ASN A 84 -25.06 21.16 -0.85
N ILE A 85 -23.74 21.41 -0.88
CA ILE A 85 -23.14 22.60 -0.28
C ILE A 85 -23.74 23.87 -0.92
N ILE A 86 -23.71 23.96 -2.25
CA ILE A 86 -24.24 25.11 -2.99
C ILE A 86 -25.74 25.32 -2.70
N ARG A 87 -26.52 24.23 -2.76
CA ARG A 87 -27.95 24.29 -2.42
C ARG A 87 -28.15 24.82 -1.02
N ARG A 88 -27.40 24.30 -0.04
CA ARG A 88 -27.49 24.72 1.35
C ARG A 88 -27.11 26.20 1.53
N ILE A 89 -26.09 26.69 0.87
CA ILE A 89 -25.70 28.10 0.90
C ILE A 89 -26.83 28.97 0.31
N LYS A 90 -27.42 28.59 -0.82
CA LYS A 90 -28.55 29.33 -1.44
C LYS A 90 -29.79 29.37 -0.54
N GLU A 91 -30.11 28.27 0.15
CA GLU A 91 -31.17 28.24 1.17
C GLU A 91 -30.90 29.24 2.30
N LEU A 92 -29.67 29.21 2.85
CA LEU A 92 -29.26 30.11 3.94
C LEU A 92 -29.30 31.59 3.53
N ILE A 93 -28.99 31.91 2.26
CA ILE A 93 -29.11 33.26 1.71
C ILE A 93 -30.59 33.68 1.64
N ARG A 94 -31.43 32.81 1.04
CA ARG A 94 -32.88 33.05 0.88
C ARG A 94 -33.57 33.27 2.22
N ASP A 95 -33.21 32.45 3.20
CA ASP A 95 -33.80 32.46 4.54
C ASP A 95 -33.15 33.52 5.46
N LYS A 96 -32.21 34.32 4.93
CA LYS A 96 -31.48 35.40 5.63
C LYS A 96 -30.73 34.92 6.88
N LEU A 97 -30.29 33.65 6.86
CA LEU A 97 -29.57 33.02 7.97
C LEU A 97 -28.06 33.27 7.93
N ILE A 98 -27.55 33.71 6.77
CA ILE A 98 -26.16 34.17 6.61
C ILE A 98 -26.16 35.58 6.03
N GLU A 99 -25.23 36.39 6.51
CA GLU A 99 -25.06 37.77 6.07
C GLU A 99 -23.78 37.94 5.24
N GLY A 100 -23.77 38.95 4.36
CA GLY A 100 -22.57 39.26 3.59
C GLY A 100 -22.37 38.43 2.32
N VAL A 101 -23.22 37.47 2.03
CA VAL A 101 -23.18 36.66 0.79
C VAL A 101 -24.20 37.18 -0.23
N VAL A 102 -23.83 37.17 -1.51
CA VAL A 102 -24.70 37.51 -2.63
C VAL A 102 -25.22 36.26 -3.31
N ASN A 103 -24.28 35.37 -3.69
CA ASN A 103 -24.58 34.16 -4.43
C ASN A 103 -23.53 33.09 -4.17
N ALA A 104 -23.83 31.85 -4.59
CA ALA A 104 -22.89 30.75 -4.60
C ALA A 104 -23.09 29.92 -5.87
N ASN A 105 -21.99 29.64 -6.58
CA ASN A 105 -21.96 28.90 -7.83
C ASN A 105 -20.90 27.80 -7.82
N ASP A 106 -21.14 26.76 -8.61
CA ASP A 106 -20.14 25.75 -8.93
C ASP A 106 -19.56 26.08 -10.30
N GLU A 107 -18.29 26.46 -10.32
CA GLU A 107 -17.51 26.77 -11.53
C GLU A 107 -16.47 25.67 -11.81
N SER A 108 -16.65 24.49 -11.22
CA SER A 108 -15.75 23.35 -11.41
C SER A 108 -15.74 22.90 -12.87
N SER A 109 -14.56 22.58 -13.38
CA SER A 109 -14.38 22.02 -14.71
C SER A 109 -13.18 21.09 -14.76
N ASP A 110 -13.07 20.24 -15.78
CA ASP A 110 -11.92 19.34 -15.97
C ASP A 110 -10.59 20.11 -16.10
N ARG A 111 -10.63 21.37 -16.54
CA ARG A 111 -9.43 22.21 -16.69
C ARG A 111 -9.01 22.92 -15.41
N THR A 112 -9.99 23.40 -14.63
CA THR A 112 -9.74 24.21 -13.42
C THR A 112 -9.76 23.38 -12.14
N GLY A 113 -10.20 22.12 -12.22
CA GLY A 113 -10.49 21.30 -11.05
C GLY A 113 -11.73 21.81 -10.32
N MET A 114 -11.84 21.48 -9.03
CA MET A 114 -12.95 21.92 -8.19
C MET A 114 -12.84 23.41 -7.88
N ARG A 115 -13.93 24.14 -8.09
CA ARG A 115 -14.02 25.57 -7.89
C ARG A 115 -15.46 25.97 -7.47
N LEU A 116 -15.69 26.04 -6.16
CA LEU A 116 -16.95 26.55 -5.62
C LEU A 116 -16.77 28.02 -5.23
N VAL A 117 -17.48 28.90 -5.90
CA VAL A 117 -17.35 30.37 -5.72
C VAL A 117 -18.51 30.89 -4.90
N VAL A 118 -18.20 31.66 -3.85
CA VAL A 118 -19.15 32.34 -3.00
C VAL A 118 -18.89 33.83 -3.08
N ASP A 119 -19.78 34.57 -3.75
CA ASP A 119 -19.66 36.01 -3.98
C ASP A 119 -20.14 36.80 -2.76
N LEU A 120 -19.31 37.76 -2.33
CA LEU A 120 -19.57 38.59 -1.17
C LEU A 120 -20.20 39.91 -1.54
N LYS A 121 -20.97 40.49 -0.60
CA LYS A 121 -21.43 41.87 -0.70
C LYS A 121 -20.26 42.83 -0.57
N LYS A 122 -20.28 43.95 -1.27
CA LYS A 122 -19.27 44.99 -1.16
C LYS A 122 -19.15 45.46 0.30
N GLY A 123 -17.92 45.38 0.86
CA GLY A 123 -17.66 45.76 2.26
C GLY A 123 -18.02 44.68 3.29
N ALA A 124 -18.38 43.47 2.87
CA ALA A 124 -18.56 42.37 3.80
C ALA A 124 -17.22 41.97 4.44
N VAL A 125 -17.27 41.60 5.73
CA VAL A 125 -16.07 41.10 6.44
C VAL A 125 -15.92 39.61 6.12
N THR A 126 -14.96 39.28 5.24
CA THR A 126 -14.74 37.92 4.71
C THR A 126 -14.54 36.87 5.80
N LYS A 127 -13.78 37.18 6.88
CA LYS A 127 -13.63 36.26 8.03
C LYS A 127 -14.93 35.93 8.74
N PHE A 128 -15.85 36.92 8.86
CA PHE A 128 -17.16 36.71 9.47
C PHE A 128 -18.01 35.78 8.62
N VAL A 129 -18.04 36.04 7.30
CA VAL A 129 -18.75 35.15 6.36
C VAL A 129 -18.20 33.71 6.37
N LEU A 130 -16.89 33.55 6.35
CA LEU A 130 -16.23 32.23 6.45
C LEU A 130 -16.67 31.47 7.70
N ASN A 131 -16.69 32.13 8.86
CA ASN A 131 -17.12 31.51 10.10
C ASN A 131 -18.59 31.06 10.04
N GLN A 132 -19.48 31.86 9.44
CA GLN A 132 -20.88 31.48 9.23
C GLN A 132 -20.99 30.27 8.28
N LEU A 133 -20.24 30.25 7.18
CA LEU A 133 -20.24 29.17 6.22
C LEU A 133 -19.74 27.86 6.87
N PHE A 134 -18.64 27.88 7.62
CA PHE A 134 -18.14 26.71 8.33
C PHE A 134 -19.08 26.23 9.44
N ALA A 135 -19.82 27.12 10.09
CA ALA A 135 -20.74 26.74 11.16
C ALA A 135 -22.06 26.16 10.65
N LYS A 136 -22.54 26.58 9.44
CA LYS A 136 -23.90 26.31 8.96
C LYS A 136 -23.94 25.41 7.72
N THR A 137 -22.80 25.02 7.18
CA THR A 137 -22.70 24.18 5.97
C THR A 137 -21.65 23.06 6.15
N ASP A 138 -21.67 22.08 5.25
CA ASP A 138 -20.72 20.96 5.22
C ASP A 138 -19.32 21.35 4.69
N LEU A 139 -19.05 22.67 4.49
CA LEU A 139 -17.68 23.17 4.25
C LEU A 139 -16.74 22.87 5.44
N GLN A 140 -17.29 22.63 6.61
CA GLN A 140 -16.62 21.99 7.72
C GLN A 140 -17.42 20.77 8.15
N SER A 141 -16.77 19.62 8.16
CA SER A 141 -17.39 18.35 8.53
C SER A 141 -16.53 17.59 9.53
N ASN A 142 -17.14 16.67 10.25
CA ASN A 142 -16.44 15.78 11.16
C ASN A 142 -16.35 14.38 10.56
N PHE A 143 -15.15 13.83 10.52
CA PHE A 143 -14.89 12.48 10.04
C PHE A 143 -14.53 11.56 11.19
N GLY A 144 -15.25 10.43 11.32
CA GLY A 144 -14.97 9.38 12.30
C GLY A 144 -13.90 8.42 11.78
N ILE A 145 -12.80 8.28 12.50
CA ILE A 145 -11.75 7.33 12.20
C ILE A 145 -11.98 6.06 13.02
N ILE A 146 -11.98 4.90 12.35
CA ILE A 146 -12.02 3.59 12.98
C ILE A 146 -11.00 2.70 12.27
N ASN A 147 -9.92 2.35 12.96
CA ASN A 147 -8.87 1.48 12.43
C ASN A 147 -9.24 0.02 12.65
N LEU A 148 -10.30 -0.44 11.99
CA LEU A 148 -10.78 -1.82 12.06
C LEU A 148 -10.03 -2.65 11.03
N ALA A 149 -9.40 -3.75 11.47
CA ALA A 149 -8.72 -4.71 10.60
C ALA A 149 -9.05 -6.15 11.01
N LEU A 150 -8.88 -7.06 10.05
CA LEU A 150 -8.96 -8.50 10.31
C LEU A 150 -7.57 -9.00 10.71
N VAL A 151 -7.46 -9.47 11.93
CA VAL A 151 -6.20 -9.96 12.52
C VAL A 151 -6.18 -11.48 12.51
N PRO A 152 -5.12 -12.12 11.96
CA PRO A 152 -4.96 -13.57 12.03
C PRO A 152 -4.83 -14.03 13.48
N GLN A 153 -5.57 -15.08 13.84
CA GLN A 153 -5.48 -15.72 15.15
C GLN A 153 -5.29 -17.24 14.99
N ASP A 154 -4.77 -17.91 16.02
CA ASP A 154 -4.77 -19.36 16.13
C ASP A 154 -6.16 -19.88 16.55
N LYS A 155 -6.29 -21.21 16.69
CA LYS A 155 -7.53 -21.85 17.17
C LYS A 155 -7.88 -21.46 18.60
N GLU A 156 -6.91 -20.99 19.38
CA GLU A 156 -7.03 -20.61 20.78
C GLU A 156 -7.26 -19.10 20.96
N GLY A 157 -7.34 -18.35 19.86
CA GLY A 157 -7.60 -16.91 19.87
C GLY A 157 -6.38 -16.03 20.13
N LYS A 158 -5.16 -16.60 20.11
CA LYS A 158 -3.91 -15.83 20.23
C LYS A 158 -3.46 -15.28 18.88
N PRO A 159 -2.84 -14.08 18.83
CA PRO A 159 -2.22 -13.57 17.60
C PRO A 159 -1.15 -14.54 17.12
N ARG A 160 -1.22 -14.92 15.84
CA ARG A 160 -0.37 -15.97 15.27
C ARG A 160 0.92 -15.39 14.67
N TYR A 161 1.79 -14.83 15.51
CA TYR A 161 3.06 -14.24 15.07
C TYR A 161 4.30 -15.05 15.46
N ASP A 162 4.16 -16.12 16.26
CA ASP A 162 5.28 -16.73 16.97
C ASP A 162 5.95 -17.90 16.22
N GLU A 163 5.46 -18.33 15.05
CA GLU A 163 6.07 -19.40 14.25
C GLU A 163 6.38 -18.94 12.84
N PRO A 164 7.67 -18.69 12.50
CA PRO A 164 8.06 -18.45 11.11
C PRO A 164 7.79 -19.71 10.26
N GLY A 165 6.92 -19.57 9.27
CA GLY A 165 6.68 -20.60 8.24
C GLY A 165 5.33 -21.33 8.28
N VAL A 166 4.43 -21.06 9.22
CA VAL A 166 3.11 -21.68 9.31
C VAL A 166 1.98 -20.69 9.08
N TYR A 167 2.04 -19.98 7.97
CA TYR A 167 0.96 -19.06 7.58
C TYR A 167 0.13 -19.63 6.44
N THR A 168 -0.74 -20.53 6.78
CA THR A 168 -1.88 -20.80 5.90
C THR A 168 -2.94 -19.75 6.25
N LEU A 169 -3.18 -18.81 5.34
CA LEU A 169 -4.38 -17.96 5.29
C LEU A 169 -5.63 -18.86 5.09
N LYS A 170 -5.89 -19.73 6.05
CA LYS A 170 -7.20 -20.34 6.16
C LYS A 170 -8.08 -19.28 6.80
N SER A 171 -8.97 -18.69 6.01
CA SER A 171 -9.95 -17.66 6.36
C SER A 171 -10.79 -17.92 7.63
N GLN A 172 -10.58 -19.03 8.29
CA GLN A 172 -11.35 -19.48 9.44
C GLN A 172 -10.96 -18.83 10.78
N TYR A 173 -9.82 -18.11 10.84
CA TYR A 173 -9.29 -17.56 12.08
C TYR A 173 -8.94 -16.07 11.99
N LEU A 174 -9.74 -15.31 11.23
CA LEU A 174 -9.61 -13.87 11.18
C LEU A 174 -10.60 -13.23 12.15
N LYS A 175 -10.11 -12.41 13.06
CA LYS A 175 -10.92 -11.65 14.02
C LYS A 175 -10.88 -10.17 13.68
N PRO A 176 -12.03 -9.48 13.64
CA PRO A 176 -12.06 -8.03 13.51
C PRO A 176 -11.59 -7.38 14.82
N GLU A 177 -10.54 -6.57 14.75
CA GLU A 177 -10.01 -5.82 15.89
C GLU A 177 -9.79 -4.35 15.54
N VAL A 178 -9.99 -3.48 16.53
CA VAL A 178 -9.68 -2.05 16.39
C VAL A 178 -8.25 -1.83 16.87
N LEU A 179 -7.38 -1.41 15.97
CA LEU A 179 -5.94 -1.36 16.16
C LEU A 179 -5.44 0.08 16.33
N THR A 180 -4.44 0.25 17.18
CA THR A 180 -3.64 1.47 17.27
C THR A 180 -2.74 1.61 16.02
N LEU A 181 -2.19 2.80 15.78
CA LEU A 181 -1.24 3.02 14.68
C LEU A 181 -0.02 2.08 14.79
N LYS A 182 0.54 1.93 15.99
CA LYS A 182 1.68 1.03 16.25
C LYS A 182 1.34 -0.43 15.90
N GLN A 183 0.17 -0.90 16.31
CA GLN A 183 -0.28 -2.27 16.00
C GLN A 183 -0.48 -2.48 14.49
N LEU A 184 -1.06 -1.49 13.77
CA LEU A 184 -1.19 -1.58 12.30
C LEU A 184 0.17 -1.73 11.62
N ILE A 185 1.17 -0.94 12.05
CA ILE A 185 2.54 -1.02 11.53
C ILE A 185 3.15 -2.37 11.88
N ALA A 186 3.01 -2.84 13.12
CA ALA A 186 3.53 -4.14 13.56
C ALA A 186 2.97 -5.30 12.72
N HIS A 187 1.66 -5.34 12.50
CA HIS A 187 1.01 -6.35 11.65
C HIS A 187 1.52 -6.30 10.21
N PHE A 188 1.70 -5.10 9.65
CA PHE A 188 2.25 -4.94 8.31
C PHE A 188 3.69 -5.47 8.22
N VAL A 189 4.56 -5.12 9.17
CA VAL A 189 5.97 -5.55 9.20
C VAL A 189 6.04 -7.07 9.30
N ASN A 190 5.29 -7.68 10.22
CA ASN A 190 5.24 -9.13 10.40
C ASN A 190 4.78 -9.84 9.12
N HIS A 191 3.73 -9.32 8.47
CA HIS A 191 3.28 -9.87 7.20
C HIS A 191 4.33 -9.75 6.08
N ARG A 192 5.06 -8.61 6.02
CA ARG A 192 6.13 -8.42 5.04
C ARG A 192 7.30 -9.38 5.27
N ASP A 193 7.72 -9.55 6.51
CA ASP A 193 8.76 -10.52 6.87
C ASP A 193 8.39 -11.92 6.41
N GLU A 194 7.19 -12.37 6.73
CA GLU A 194 6.66 -13.67 6.28
C GLU A 194 6.68 -13.81 4.74
N VAL A 195 6.13 -12.84 4.03
CA VAL A 195 6.05 -12.90 2.56
C VAL A 195 7.44 -12.96 1.93
N ILE A 196 8.39 -12.16 2.44
CA ILE A 196 9.77 -12.15 1.95
C ILE A 196 10.43 -13.50 2.23
N THR A 197 10.29 -14.02 3.44
CA THR A 197 10.84 -15.33 3.83
C THR A 197 10.31 -16.45 2.93
N ARG A 198 8.99 -16.54 2.72
CA ARG A 198 8.39 -17.55 1.85
C ARG A 198 8.86 -17.44 0.40
N ARG A 199 8.92 -16.22 -0.13
CA ARG A 199 9.45 -15.98 -1.47
C ARG A 199 10.90 -16.43 -1.59
N THR A 200 11.74 -16.05 -0.63
CA THR A 200 13.16 -16.40 -0.63
C THR A 200 13.38 -17.91 -0.53
N ILE A 201 12.57 -18.62 0.28
CA ILE A 201 12.61 -20.10 0.35
C ILE A 201 12.25 -20.72 -1.00
N HIS A 202 11.21 -20.19 -1.67
CA HIS A 202 10.81 -20.68 -2.99
C HIS A 202 11.89 -20.43 -4.04
N ASP A 203 12.43 -19.23 -4.11
CA ASP A 203 13.50 -18.86 -5.05
C ASP A 203 14.78 -19.67 -4.80
N LEU A 204 15.12 -19.90 -3.52
CA LEU A 204 16.25 -20.75 -3.14
C LEU A 204 16.05 -22.19 -3.59
N LYS A 205 14.82 -22.74 -3.47
CA LYS A 205 14.53 -24.10 -3.95
C LYS A 205 14.76 -24.22 -5.45
N ILE A 206 14.29 -23.25 -6.24
CA ILE A 206 14.48 -23.21 -7.69
C ILE A 206 15.98 -23.10 -8.02
N ALA A 207 16.70 -22.20 -7.35
CA ALA A 207 18.13 -22.00 -7.58
C ALA A 207 18.96 -23.26 -7.23
N LYS A 208 18.64 -23.93 -6.12
CA LYS A 208 19.29 -25.20 -5.73
C LYS A 208 19.02 -26.31 -6.73
N HIS A 209 17.79 -26.44 -7.22
CA HIS A 209 17.45 -27.42 -8.24
C HIS A 209 18.24 -27.16 -9.55
N ARG A 210 18.32 -25.89 -9.99
CA ARG A 210 19.14 -25.53 -11.16
C ARG A 210 20.63 -25.83 -10.93
N MET A 211 21.17 -25.49 -9.75
CA MET A 211 22.55 -25.78 -9.37
C MET A 211 22.83 -27.27 -9.42
N HIS A 212 21.95 -28.10 -8.87
CA HIS A 212 22.05 -29.55 -8.87
C HIS A 212 22.18 -30.15 -10.28
N ILE A 213 21.41 -29.65 -11.24
CA ILE A 213 21.52 -30.06 -12.64
C ILE A 213 22.82 -29.55 -13.27
N LEU A 214 23.23 -28.31 -13.00
CA LEU A 214 24.46 -27.74 -13.55
C LEU A 214 25.73 -28.47 -13.05
N GLU A 215 25.76 -28.90 -11.80
CA GLU A 215 26.86 -29.71 -11.23
C GLU A 215 27.06 -31.01 -12.04
N ALA A 216 25.96 -31.72 -12.36
CA ALA A 216 26.01 -32.91 -13.19
C ALA A 216 26.48 -32.61 -14.64
N LEU A 217 25.99 -31.50 -15.23
CA LEU A 217 26.43 -31.09 -16.56
C LEU A 217 27.93 -30.75 -16.61
N ILE A 218 28.48 -30.11 -15.58
CA ILE A 218 29.90 -29.83 -15.47
C ILE A 218 30.70 -31.15 -15.42
N ILE A 219 30.25 -32.13 -14.61
CA ILE A 219 30.91 -33.46 -14.54
C ILE A 219 30.82 -34.15 -15.90
N ALA A 220 29.66 -34.10 -16.57
CA ALA A 220 29.47 -34.72 -17.89
C ALA A 220 30.36 -34.07 -18.96
N ILE A 221 30.51 -32.74 -18.97
CA ILE A 221 31.37 -32.02 -19.92
C ILE A 221 32.85 -32.38 -19.68
N ASN A 222 33.30 -32.45 -18.45
CA ASN A 222 34.67 -32.83 -18.10
C ASN A 222 35.00 -34.29 -18.49
N ASN A 223 33.98 -35.13 -18.69
CA ASN A 223 34.10 -36.53 -19.09
C ASN A 223 33.36 -36.84 -20.38
N ILE A 224 33.31 -35.89 -21.30
CA ILE A 224 32.40 -35.90 -22.47
C ILE A 224 32.60 -37.11 -23.38
N ASP A 225 33.83 -37.57 -23.59
CA ASP A 225 34.13 -38.73 -24.44
C ASP A 225 33.52 -40.01 -23.86
N GLU A 226 33.58 -40.18 -22.53
CA GLU A 226 33.01 -41.33 -21.84
C GLU A 226 31.46 -41.27 -21.86
N VAL A 227 30.88 -40.07 -21.65
CA VAL A 227 29.44 -39.84 -21.74
C VAL A 227 28.91 -40.18 -23.13
N ILE A 228 29.58 -39.70 -24.20
CA ILE A 228 29.21 -40.01 -25.59
C ILE A 228 29.31 -41.50 -25.87
N LYS A 229 30.33 -42.18 -25.36
CA LYS A 229 30.50 -43.62 -25.53
C LYS A 229 29.35 -44.41 -24.88
N ILE A 230 28.99 -44.08 -23.64
CA ILE A 230 27.86 -44.68 -22.91
C ILE A 230 26.56 -44.52 -23.66
N ILE A 231 26.27 -43.28 -24.14
CA ILE A 231 25.05 -42.99 -24.87
C ILE A 231 24.99 -43.78 -26.19
N LYS A 232 26.08 -43.89 -26.93
CA LYS A 232 26.16 -44.62 -28.18
C LYS A 232 26.03 -46.15 -28.04
N GLU A 233 26.52 -46.70 -26.93
CA GLU A 233 26.47 -48.15 -26.63
C GLU A 233 25.13 -48.57 -26.04
N SER A 234 24.27 -47.60 -25.63
CA SER A 234 22.95 -47.86 -25.07
C SER A 234 21.89 -48.07 -26.15
N GLU A 235 20.97 -49.02 -25.96
CA GLU A 235 19.91 -49.37 -26.91
C GLU A 235 18.79 -48.33 -26.93
N ASN A 236 18.55 -47.63 -25.84
CA ASN A 236 17.52 -46.62 -25.68
C ASN A 236 17.88 -45.58 -24.60
N THR A 237 17.09 -44.51 -24.48
CA THR A 237 17.29 -43.42 -23.52
C THR A 237 17.32 -43.88 -22.08
N GLU A 238 16.46 -44.84 -21.73
CA GLU A 238 16.35 -45.34 -20.35
C GLU A 238 17.58 -46.15 -19.91
N THR A 239 18.11 -47.00 -20.81
CA THR A 239 19.37 -47.72 -20.54
C THR A 239 20.56 -46.76 -20.48
N ALA A 240 20.58 -45.71 -21.26
CA ALA A 240 21.63 -44.67 -21.21
C ALA A 240 21.59 -43.94 -19.85
N LYS A 241 20.41 -43.58 -19.34
CA LYS A 241 20.25 -42.96 -18.02
C LYS A 241 20.80 -43.85 -16.90
N ILE A 242 20.35 -45.10 -16.84
CA ILE A 242 20.81 -46.07 -15.83
C ILE A 242 22.33 -46.25 -15.88
N ALA A 243 22.93 -46.29 -17.06
CA ALA A 243 24.37 -46.41 -17.20
C ALA A 243 25.12 -45.15 -16.71
N LEU A 244 24.59 -43.94 -16.99
CA LEU A 244 25.14 -42.66 -16.50
C LEU A 244 25.01 -42.54 -14.97
N GLU A 245 23.86 -42.89 -14.40
CA GLU A 245 23.64 -42.94 -12.96
C GLU A 245 24.66 -43.83 -12.25
N LYS A 246 24.81 -45.03 -12.75
CA LYS A 246 25.74 -46.00 -12.19
C LYS A 246 27.21 -45.57 -12.29
N ARG A 247 27.58 -44.92 -13.41
CA ARG A 247 28.96 -44.53 -13.68
C ARG A 247 29.40 -43.27 -12.94
N PHE A 248 28.55 -42.26 -12.90
CA PHE A 248 28.87 -40.95 -12.35
C PHE A 248 28.14 -40.63 -11.04
N ASN A 249 27.33 -41.57 -10.54
CA ASN A 249 26.51 -41.40 -9.34
C ASN A 249 25.52 -40.24 -9.46
N PHE A 250 24.96 -40.05 -10.66
CA PHE A 250 23.91 -39.09 -10.91
C PHE A 250 22.54 -39.62 -10.45
N ASP A 251 21.60 -38.73 -10.21
CA ASP A 251 20.20 -39.10 -10.05
C ASP A 251 19.44 -39.05 -11.39
N ASP A 252 18.16 -39.43 -11.36
CA ASP A 252 17.31 -39.50 -12.56
C ASP A 252 17.14 -38.12 -13.26
N GLU A 253 16.99 -37.04 -12.49
CA GLU A 253 16.88 -35.69 -13.06
C GLU A 253 18.18 -35.23 -13.72
N GLN A 254 19.30 -35.49 -13.12
CA GLN A 254 20.64 -35.21 -13.64
C GLN A 254 20.93 -36.01 -14.92
N SER A 255 20.66 -37.29 -14.89
CA SER A 255 20.87 -38.20 -16.03
C SER A 255 19.98 -37.82 -17.21
N GLN A 256 18.71 -37.47 -16.95
CA GLN A 256 17.79 -36.95 -17.97
C GLN A 256 18.30 -35.65 -18.58
N ALA A 257 18.79 -34.72 -17.79
CA ALA A 257 19.31 -33.43 -18.29
C ALA A 257 20.57 -33.64 -19.17
N ILE A 258 21.38 -34.64 -18.89
CA ILE A 258 22.57 -34.99 -19.71
C ILE A 258 22.14 -35.62 -21.02
N VAL A 259 21.19 -36.56 -21.01
CA VAL A 259 20.68 -37.18 -22.25
C VAL A 259 19.95 -36.18 -23.15
N ASP A 260 19.21 -35.23 -22.57
CA ASP A 260 18.54 -34.17 -23.30
C ASP A 260 19.45 -33.03 -23.75
N MET A 261 20.75 -33.09 -23.40
CA MET A 261 21.69 -32.04 -23.76
C MET A 261 21.93 -31.98 -25.27
N GLN A 262 21.66 -30.81 -25.84
CA GLN A 262 21.90 -30.57 -27.28
C GLN A 262 23.42 -30.50 -27.60
N LEU A 263 23.86 -31.17 -28.64
CA LEU A 263 25.23 -31.12 -29.14
C LEU A 263 25.78 -29.71 -29.36
N LYS A 264 24.90 -28.75 -29.67
CA LYS A 264 25.23 -27.33 -29.83
C LYS A 264 25.83 -26.71 -28.56
N ARG A 265 25.45 -27.20 -27.38
CA ARG A 265 25.97 -26.70 -26.08
C ARG A 265 27.35 -27.24 -25.73
N LEU A 266 27.89 -28.12 -26.53
CA LEU A 266 29.24 -28.72 -26.35
C LEU A 266 30.35 -27.91 -27.03
N THR A 267 30.02 -26.82 -27.74
CA THR A 267 31.02 -25.97 -28.38
C THR A 267 31.71 -25.08 -27.35
N HIS A 268 33.02 -24.90 -27.49
CA HIS A 268 33.88 -24.14 -26.55
C HIS A 268 33.38 -22.71 -26.18
N MET A 269 32.56 -22.12 -27.02
CA MET A 269 32.01 -20.76 -26.82
C MET A 269 30.89 -20.67 -25.76
N GLN A 270 30.36 -21.77 -25.23
CA GLN A 270 29.26 -21.79 -24.27
C GLN A 270 29.69 -22.41 -22.89
N LEU A 271 30.97 -22.67 -22.68
CA LEU A 271 31.51 -23.07 -21.39
C LEU A 271 31.84 -21.90 -20.45
N GLU A 272 31.83 -20.66 -20.97
CA GLU A 272 32.11 -19.41 -20.23
C GLU A 272 30.88 -18.64 -19.80
N ASP A 273 29.66 -19.02 -20.24
CA ASP A 273 28.37 -18.46 -19.84
C ASP A 273 27.65 -19.37 -18.81
#